data_32076326dfbdead22e0055bdf9a91c2f
#
_entry.id   32076326dfbdead22e0055bdf9a91c2f
#
_cell.length_a   1.000
_cell.length_b   1.000
_cell.length_c   1.000
_cell.angle_alpha   90.00
_cell.angle_beta   90.00
_cell.angle_gamma   90.00
#
_symmetry.space_group_name_H-M   'P 1'
#
loop_
_entity.id
_entity.type
_entity.pdbx_description
1 polymer ?
#
loop_
_entity_poly.entity_id
_entity_poly.type
_entity_poly.pdbx_seq_one_letter_code
_entity_poly.pdbx_strand_id
1 'polypeptide(L)'
;MTDYCSKCGEKLKEDALFCANCGEKVPNKQNRFSNKHILIILIIFIILAIFLSATFLLNQTQPVKGDNVEFEIPADYVSEPLRTDVNYDGNIKSSAMGWSNKDNYIEIGVTRTPGKGIDSQKVAADLGGTPTKMYGYTGYYLEYENEGYAFVFGIKDEVCMIYVSNHDVFDDINVKGAV
;
A
#
# COMPACT_ATOMS: atom_id res chain seq x y z
N MET A 1 -18.09 35.94 -34.05
CA MET A 1 -18.75 37.27 -34.21
C MET A 1 -17.72 38.18 -34.82
N THR A 2 -18.06 38.80 -35.95
CA THR A 2 -17.18 39.79 -36.59
C THR A 2 -17.27 41.08 -35.81
N ASP A 3 -16.11 41.49 -35.23
CA ASP A 3 -16.04 42.73 -34.46
C ASP A 3 -15.83 43.91 -35.42
N TYR A 4 -16.53 45.01 -35.18
CA TYR A 4 -16.42 46.25 -35.93
C TYR A 4 -15.77 47.33 -35.05
N CYS A 5 -15.00 48.22 -35.67
CA CYS A 5 -14.42 49.37 -34.96
C CYS A 5 -15.50 50.29 -34.43
N SER A 6 -15.44 50.58 -33.11
CA SER A 6 -16.42 51.47 -32.45
C SER A 6 -16.36 52.92 -32.94
N LYS A 7 -15.27 53.32 -33.59
CA LYS A 7 -15.04 54.68 -34.05
C LYS A 7 -15.46 54.94 -35.50
N CYS A 8 -15.17 53.99 -36.39
CA CYS A 8 -15.40 54.18 -37.82
C CYS A 8 -16.27 53.12 -38.48
N GLY A 9 -16.72 52.10 -37.74
CA GLY A 9 -17.56 51.02 -38.25
C GLY A 9 -16.87 50.03 -39.17
N GLU A 10 -15.55 50.15 -39.41
CA GLU A 10 -14.79 49.22 -40.26
C GLU A 10 -14.71 47.85 -39.63
N LYS A 11 -14.77 46.77 -40.43
CA LYS A 11 -14.65 45.38 -39.99
C LYS A 11 -13.21 45.10 -39.54
N LEU A 12 -13.06 44.70 -38.30
CA LEU A 12 -11.77 44.37 -37.72
C LEU A 12 -11.33 42.94 -38.13
N LYS A 13 -10.05 42.77 -38.36
CA LYS A 13 -9.44 41.43 -38.55
C LYS A 13 -9.36 40.74 -37.16
N GLU A 14 -9.43 39.45 -37.15
CA GLU A 14 -9.18 38.65 -35.90
C GLU A 14 -7.81 39.05 -35.34
N ASP A 15 -7.77 39.31 -34.03
CA ASP A 15 -6.59 39.72 -33.28
C ASP A 15 -5.98 41.10 -33.64
N ALA A 16 -6.72 41.96 -34.33
CA ALA A 16 -6.22 43.31 -34.62
C ALA A 16 -6.09 44.15 -33.32
N LEU A 17 -4.89 44.64 -33.06
CA LEU A 17 -4.62 45.56 -31.94
C LEU A 17 -5.03 46.99 -32.26
N PHE A 18 -5.12 47.36 -33.55
CA PHE A 18 -5.52 48.67 -34.05
C PHE A 18 -6.41 48.51 -35.26
N CYS A 19 -7.36 49.42 -35.45
CA CYS A 19 -8.15 49.49 -36.64
C CYS A 19 -7.29 49.97 -37.82
N ALA A 20 -7.26 49.20 -38.93
CA ALA A 20 -6.44 49.51 -40.08
C ALA A 20 -6.93 50.78 -40.84
N ASN A 21 -8.18 51.19 -40.67
CA ASN A 21 -8.78 52.35 -41.34
C ASN A 21 -8.60 53.68 -40.55
N CYS A 22 -8.80 53.69 -39.24
CA CYS A 22 -8.78 54.92 -38.45
C CYS A 22 -7.71 54.92 -37.32
N GLY A 23 -6.91 53.86 -37.16
CA GLY A 23 -5.85 53.78 -36.17
C GLY A 23 -6.33 53.64 -34.73
N GLU A 24 -7.64 53.52 -34.48
CA GLU A 24 -8.18 53.37 -33.14
C GLU A 24 -7.73 52.06 -32.52
N LYS A 25 -7.31 52.11 -31.26
CA LYS A 25 -6.87 50.93 -30.52
C LYS A 25 -8.05 50.01 -30.22
N VAL A 26 -7.95 48.76 -30.64
CA VAL A 26 -8.96 47.74 -30.37
C VAL A 26 -8.72 47.21 -28.95
N PRO A 27 -9.70 47.26 -28.06
CA PRO A 27 -9.54 46.68 -26.72
C PRO A 27 -9.31 45.18 -26.88
N ASN A 28 -8.15 44.72 -26.38
CA ASN A 28 -7.81 43.32 -26.41
C ASN A 28 -8.84 42.53 -25.61
N LYS A 29 -9.58 41.65 -26.27
CA LYS A 29 -10.40 40.65 -25.60
C LYS A 29 -9.47 39.67 -24.89
N GLN A 30 -8.98 40.08 -23.73
CA GLN A 30 -8.35 39.09 -22.85
C GLN A 30 -9.34 37.95 -22.69
N ASN A 31 -8.94 36.74 -23.06
CA ASN A 31 -9.67 35.51 -22.75
C ASN A 31 -9.87 35.49 -21.22
N ARG A 32 -10.96 36.08 -20.75
CA ARG A 32 -11.40 35.90 -19.39
C ARG A 32 -11.77 34.44 -19.26
N PHE A 33 -10.83 33.64 -18.79
CA PHE A 33 -11.22 32.36 -18.21
C PHE A 33 -12.36 32.66 -17.25
N SER A 34 -13.53 32.17 -17.59
CA SER A 34 -14.70 32.42 -16.75
C SER A 34 -14.36 31.96 -15.36
N ASN A 35 -14.63 32.76 -14.33
CA ASN A 35 -14.39 32.39 -12.93
C ASN A 35 -14.99 31.00 -12.59
N LYS A 36 -15.99 30.58 -13.34
CA LYS A 36 -16.59 29.23 -13.27
C LYS A 36 -15.60 28.13 -13.64
N HIS A 37 -14.78 28.30 -14.67
CA HIS A 37 -13.77 27.30 -15.06
C HIS A 37 -12.65 27.20 -14.04
N ILE A 38 -12.22 28.34 -13.49
CA ILE A 38 -11.22 28.37 -12.41
C ILE A 38 -11.77 27.65 -11.18
N LEU A 39 -13.01 27.90 -10.81
CA LEU A 39 -13.68 27.24 -9.68
C LEU A 39 -13.77 25.71 -9.89
N ILE A 40 -14.14 25.26 -11.08
CA ILE A 40 -14.22 23.82 -11.41
C ILE A 40 -12.83 23.17 -11.30
N ILE A 41 -11.78 23.81 -11.81
CA ILE A 41 -10.42 23.31 -11.72
C ILE A 41 -9.99 23.18 -10.26
N LEU A 42 -10.25 24.18 -9.42
CA LEU A 42 -9.93 24.13 -7.99
C LEU A 42 -10.66 22.99 -7.27
N ILE A 43 -11.95 22.78 -7.58
CA ILE A 43 -12.73 21.66 -7.00
C ILE A 43 -12.11 20.32 -7.38
N ILE A 44 -11.73 20.13 -8.65
CA ILE A 44 -11.08 18.91 -9.12
C ILE A 44 -9.75 18.68 -8.38
N PHE A 45 -8.93 19.72 -8.19
CA PHE A 45 -7.68 19.62 -7.43
C PHE A 45 -7.91 19.22 -5.97
N ILE A 46 -8.94 19.79 -5.32
CA ILE A 46 -9.28 19.44 -3.94
C ILE A 46 -9.72 17.98 -3.84
N ILE A 47 -10.57 17.51 -4.74
CA ILE A 47 -11.04 16.12 -4.77
C ILE A 47 -9.85 15.17 -4.99
N LEU A 48 -8.96 15.50 -5.93
CA LEU A 48 -7.77 14.71 -6.20
C LEU A 48 -6.83 14.66 -4.99
N ALA A 49 -6.62 15.79 -4.30
CA ALA A 49 -5.79 15.85 -3.11
C ALA A 49 -6.38 15.01 -1.95
N ILE A 50 -7.71 15.06 -1.76
CA ILE A 50 -8.40 14.22 -0.76
C ILE A 50 -8.24 12.74 -1.12
N PHE A 51 -8.42 12.38 -2.40
CA PHE A 51 -8.27 10.99 -2.85
C PHE A 51 -6.84 10.48 -2.64
N LEU A 52 -5.82 11.26 -3.01
CA LEU A 52 -4.42 10.91 -2.82
C LEU A 52 -4.04 10.79 -1.33
N SER A 53 -4.57 11.69 -0.48
CA SER A 53 -4.32 11.59 0.97
C SER A 53 -5.01 10.39 1.60
N ALA A 54 -6.22 10.03 1.17
CA ALA A 54 -6.93 8.85 1.63
C ALA A 54 -6.19 7.57 1.24
N THR A 55 -5.73 7.44 -0.02
CA THR A 55 -4.94 6.28 -0.45
C THR A 55 -3.61 6.16 0.28
N PHE A 56 -2.95 7.30 0.57
CA PHE A 56 -1.72 7.30 1.36
C PHE A 56 -1.94 6.80 2.79
N LEU A 57 -3.04 7.21 3.44
CA LEU A 57 -3.38 6.78 4.80
C LEU A 57 -3.78 5.30 4.87
N LEU A 58 -4.47 4.80 3.84
CA LEU A 58 -4.90 3.39 3.76
C LEU A 58 -3.73 2.43 3.48
N ASN A 59 -2.65 2.90 2.84
CA ASN A 59 -1.49 2.08 2.50
C ASN A 59 -0.33 2.21 3.51
N GLN A 60 -0.59 2.71 4.71
CA GLN A 60 0.43 2.70 5.76
C GLN A 60 0.62 1.29 6.30
N THR A 61 1.89 0.90 6.51
CA THR A 61 2.28 -0.35 7.13
C THR A 61 3.03 -0.10 8.43
N GLN A 62 3.00 -1.07 9.32
CA GLN A 62 3.78 -1.07 10.55
C GLN A 62 4.82 -2.19 10.49
N PRO A 63 6.10 -1.91 10.84
CA PRO A 63 7.14 -2.92 10.82
C PRO A 63 7.05 -3.82 12.05
N VAL A 64 7.21 -5.13 11.81
CA VAL A 64 7.32 -6.17 12.82
C VAL A 64 8.67 -6.84 12.66
N LYS A 65 9.54 -6.71 13.66
CA LYS A 65 10.92 -7.20 13.57
C LYS A 65 11.07 -8.57 14.20
N GLY A 66 11.51 -9.56 13.39
CA GLY A 66 12.18 -10.74 13.86
C GLY A 66 13.71 -10.53 13.91
N ASP A 67 14.48 -11.54 14.34
CA ASP A 67 15.95 -11.44 14.40
C ASP A 67 16.58 -11.43 12.99
N ASN A 68 16.06 -12.25 12.07
CA ASN A 68 16.57 -12.39 10.70
C ASN A 68 15.57 -11.99 9.61
N VAL A 69 14.41 -11.49 9.97
CA VAL A 69 13.33 -11.15 9.06
C VAL A 69 12.54 -9.98 9.61
N GLU A 70 12.13 -9.09 8.73
CA GLU A 70 11.22 -7.99 9.05
C GLU A 70 9.93 -8.19 8.25
N PHE A 71 8.80 -8.08 8.94
CA PHE A 71 7.48 -8.11 8.35
C PHE A 71 6.89 -6.70 8.36
N GLU A 72 6.17 -6.36 7.31
CA GLU A 72 5.35 -5.17 7.28
C GLU A 72 3.90 -5.61 7.18
N ILE A 73 3.08 -5.19 8.12
CA ILE A 73 1.65 -5.45 8.16
C ILE A 73 0.87 -4.14 8.04
N PRO A 74 -0.39 -4.14 7.58
CA PRO A 74 -1.19 -2.92 7.49
C PRO A 74 -1.29 -2.18 8.83
N ALA A 75 -1.28 -0.85 8.79
CA ALA A 75 -1.28 -0.02 9.99
C ALA A 75 -2.62 0.03 10.74
N ASP A 76 -3.70 -0.42 10.11
CA ASP A 76 -5.03 -0.52 10.72
C ASP A 76 -5.19 -1.75 11.63
N TYR A 77 -4.21 -2.66 11.64
CA TYR A 77 -4.19 -3.79 12.55
C TYR A 77 -3.64 -3.37 13.92
N VAL A 78 -4.34 -3.75 14.96
CA VAL A 78 -3.96 -3.48 16.36
C VAL A 78 -3.32 -4.73 16.95
N SER A 79 -2.19 -4.54 17.64
CA SER A 79 -1.48 -5.65 18.31
C SER A 79 -2.38 -6.31 19.36
N GLU A 80 -2.50 -7.61 19.25
CA GLU A 80 -3.16 -8.45 20.25
C GLU A 80 -2.11 -8.98 21.24
N PRO A 81 -2.41 -9.01 22.55
CA PRO A 81 -1.50 -9.58 23.54
C PRO A 81 -1.49 -11.11 23.40
N LEU A 82 -0.77 -11.61 22.39
CA LEU A 82 -0.56 -13.02 22.27
C LEU A 82 0.51 -13.52 23.23
N ARG A 83 0.34 -14.77 23.58
CA ARG A 83 1.21 -15.54 24.46
C ARG A 83 2.66 -15.46 23.97
N THR A 84 3.35 -14.64 24.64
CA THR A 84 4.74 -14.31 24.61
C THR A 84 5.70 -15.49 24.59
N ASP A 85 6.90 -15.21 24.16
CA ASP A 85 8.13 -15.96 24.14
C ASP A 85 8.11 -17.25 24.96
N VAL A 86 8.02 -18.38 24.29
CA VAL A 86 8.16 -19.69 24.92
C VAL A 86 9.58 -20.17 24.71
N ASN A 87 10.31 -20.33 25.79
CA ASN A 87 11.65 -20.86 25.76
C ASN A 87 11.59 -22.37 26.06
N TYR A 88 11.81 -23.20 25.05
CA TYR A 88 11.90 -24.65 25.19
C TYR A 88 13.36 -25.06 25.34
N ASP A 89 13.71 -25.76 26.42
CA ASP A 89 15.01 -26.40 26.68
C ASP A 89 16.26 -25.49 26.51
N GLY A 90 16.13 -24.16 26.73
CA GLY A 90 17.26 -23.25 26.67
C GLY A 90 17.90 -23.05 25.28
N ASN A 91 17.57 -23.87 24.29
CA ASN A 91 18.13 -23.86 22.95
C ASN A 91 17.13 -23.48 21.86
N ILE A 92 15.84 -23.55 22.12
CA ILE A 92 14.77 -23.17 21.16
C ILE A 92 14.06 -21.95 21.72
N LYS A 93 14.01 -20.90 20.92
CA LYS A 93 13.23 -19.69 21.20
C LYS A 93 12.11 -19.59 20.19
N SER A 94 10.88 -19.55 20.69
CA SER A 94 9.70 -19.27 19.88
C SER A 94 9.04 -18.01 20.36
N SER A 95 8.71 -17.13 19.44
CA SER A 95 7.87 -15.96 19.71
C SER A 95 6.71 -15.97 18.74
N ALA A 96 5.53 -15.59 19.23
CA ALA A 96 4.36 -15.37 18.41
C ALA A 96 3.74 -14.04 18.77
N MET A 97 3.37 -13.29 17.77
CA MET A 97 2.71 -11.99 17.89
C MET A 97 1.48 -11.98 17.01
N GLY A 98 0.39 -11.40 17.49
CA GLY A 98 -0.86 -11.29 16.76
C GLY A 98 -1.32 -9.86 16.59
N TRP A 99 -2.07 -9.66 15.56
CA TRP A 99 -2.72 -8.39 15.24
C TRP A 99 -4.10 -8.66 14.68
N SER A 100 -5.04 -7.84 15.04
CA SER A 100 -6.39 -7.89 14.48
C SER A 100 -6.85 -6.52 14.01
N ASN A 101 -7.70 -6.53 13.02
CA ASN A 101 -8.59 -5.43 12.71
C ASN A 101 -10.04 -5.90 12.84
N LYS A 102 -11.00 -5.10 12.38
CA LYS A 102 -12.41 -5.42 12.49
C LYS A 102 -12.81 -6.78 11.88
N ASP A 103 -12.14 -7.16 10.79
CA ASP A 103 -12.57 -8.24 9.90
C ASP A 103 -11.57 -9.40 9.83
N ASN A 104 -10.29 -9.13 10.14
CA ASN A 104 -9.20 -10.07 9.90
C ASN A 104 -8.23 -10.16 11.08
N TYR A 105 -7.48 -11.26 11.10
CA TYR A 105 -6.46 -11.56 12.07
C TYR A 105 -5.17 -12.02 11.38
N ILE A 106 -4.04 -11.59 11.91
CA ILE A 106 -2.69 -11.97 11.50
C ILE A 106 -1.94 -12.47 12.72
N GLU A 107 -1.25 -13.60 12.59
CA GLU A 107 -0.27 -14.07 13.57
C GLU A 107 1.05 -14.34 12.89
N ILE A 108 2.13 -13.86 13.48
CA ILE A 108 3.49 -14.13 13.02
C ILE A 108 4.22 -14.87 14.12
N GLY A 109 4.59 -16.10 13.82
CA GLY A 109 5.40 -16.95 14.67
C GLY A 109 6.82 -17.08 14.13
N VAL A 110 7.82 -16.92 15.00
CA VAL A 110 9.22 -17.13 14.67
C VAL A 110 9.81 -18.11 15.68
N THR A 111 10.36 -19.21 15.19
CA THR A 111 11.03 -20.22 16.00
C THR A 111 12.49 -20.32 15.61
N ARG A 112 13.39 -20.10 16.55
CA ARG A 112 14.83 -20.16 16.36
C ARG A 112 15.44 -21.27 17.17
N THR A 113 16.32 -22.06 16.53
CA THR A 113 17.16 -23.06 17.17
C THR A 113 18.63 -22.71 16.94
N PRO A 114 19.28 -21.97 17.86
CA PRO A 114 20.66 -21.57 17.71
C PRO A 114 21.61 -22.79 17.53
N GLY A 115 22.42 -22.74 16.48
CA GLY A 115 23.42 -23.77 16.20
C GLY A 115 22.89 -25.09 15.62
N LYS A 116 21.61 -25.21 15.37
CA LYS A 116 21.01 -26.33 14.62
C LYS A 116 20.15 -25.77 13.52
N GLY A 117 20.46 -26.10 12.27
CA GLY A 117 19.56 -25.76 11.16
C GLY A 117 18.19 -26.43 11.40
N ILE A 118 17.15 -25.65 11.44
CA ILE A 118 15.78 -26.18 11.41
C ILE A 118 15.43 -26.41 9.95
N ASP A 119 15.07 -27.64 9.63
CA ASP A 119 14.52 -27.97 8.31
C ASP A 119 13.03 -27.57 8.28
N SER A 120 12.79 -26.33 7.82
CA SER A 120 11.43 -25.80 7.68
C SER A 120 10.58 -26.62 6.72
N GLN A 121 11.21 -27.27 5.72
CA GLN A 121 10.51 -28.14 4.79
C GLN A 121 9.98 -29.37 5.51
N LYS A 122 10.78 -29.95 6.38
CA LYS A 122 10.36 -31.08 7.19
C LYS A 122 9.25 -30.72 8.16
N VAL A 123 9.39 -29.59 8.88
CA VAL A 123 8.37 -29.12 9.82
C VAL A 123 7.02 -28.92 9.12
N ALA A 124 7.01 -28.23 7.99
CA ALA A 124 5.76 -27.97 7.29
C ALA A 124 5.20 -29.23 6.59
N ALA A 125 6.07 -30.10 6.08
CA ALA A 125 5.65 -31.38 5.52
C ALA A 125 4.98 -32.28 6.56
N ASP A 126 5.50 -32.29 7.78
CA ASP A 126 4.92 -33.03 8.91
C ASP A 126 3.51 -32.45 9.31
N LEU A 127 3.26 -31.17 9.02
CA LEU A 127 1.96 -30.52 9.19
C LEU A 127 1.01 -30.73 8.00
N GLY A 128 1.47 -31.36 6.91
CA GLY A 128 0.65 -31.60 5.72
C GLY A 128 0.56 -30.44 4.73
N GLY A 129 1.48 -29.47 4.81
CA GLY A 129 1.48 -28.31 3.95
C GLY A 129 1.80 -28.61 2.48
N THR A 130 1.31 -27.77 1.58
CA THR A 130 1.57 -27.84 0.13
C THR A 130 2.79 -26.97 -0.22
N PRO A 131 3.81 -27.52 -0.91
CA PRO A 131 4.96 -26.73 -1.34
C PRO A 131 4.54 -25.52 -2.17
N THR A 132 4.97 -24.32 -1.75
CA THR A 132 4.53 -23.05 -2.34
C THR A 132 5.68 -22.02 -2.27
N LYS A 133 5.66 -21.03 -3.16
CA LYS A 133 6.56 -19.90 -3.11
C LYS A 133 5.79 -18.60 -2.86
N MET A 134 6.06 -17.95 -1.72
CA MET A 134 5.46 -16.66 -1.35
C MET A 134 6.56 -15.72 -0.81
N TYR A 135 6.44 -14.42 -1.02
CA TYR A 135 7.40 -13.40 -0.56
C TYR A 135 8.85 -13.63 -1.00
N GLY A 136 9.07 -14.40 -2.09
CA GLY A 136 10.40 -14.77 -2.53
C GLY A 136 10.99 -16.02 -1.84
N TYR A 137 10.33 -16.56 -0.83
CA TYR A 137 10.75 -17.77 -0.10
C TYR A 137 10.03 -19.01 -0.59
N THR A 138 10.73 -20.13 -0.60
CA THR A 138 10.13 -21.46 -0.77
C THR A 138 9.71 -21.96 0.61
N GLY A 139 8.47 -22.39 0.73
CA GLY A 139 7.89 -22.86 1.99
C GLY A 139 6.70 -23.74 1.74
N TYR A 140 5.83 -23.82 2.70
CA TYR A 140 4.64 -24.66 2.68
C TYR A 140 3.41 -23.84 3.05
N TYR A 141 2.39 -23.99 2.23
CA TYR A 141 1.06 -23.42 2.45
C TYR A 141 0.17 -24.45 3.14
N LEU A 142 -0.52 -24.00 4.17
CA LEU A 142 -1.48 -24.79 4.94
C LEU A 142 -2.83 -24.10 4.91
N GLU A 143 -3.88 -24.88 4.81
CA GLU A 143 -5.26 -24.45 4.92
C GLU A 143 -5.90 -25.19 6.09
N TYR A 144 -6.42 -24.44 7.04
CA TYR A 144 -7.13 -24.97 8.20
C TYR A 144 -8.62 -24.81 7.95
N GLU A 145 -9.33 -25.91 7.87
CA GLU A 145 -10.76 -25.91 7.55
C GLU A 145 -11.54 -25.01 8.50
N ASN A 146 -12.16 -23.96 7.95
CA ASN A 146 -12.92 -22.91 8.66
C ASN A 146 -12.15 -22.09 9.72
N GLU A 147 -10.84 -22.16 9.78
CA GLU A 147 -10.04 -21.42 10.77
C GLU A 147 -9.12 -20.39 10.13
N GLY A 148 -8.51 -20.69 8.98
CA GLY A 148 -7.63 -19.75 8.29
C GLY A 148 -6.53 -20.44 7.48
N TYR A 149 -5.48 -19.71 7.20
CA TYR A 149 -4.40 -20.11 6.30
C TYR A 149 -3.04 -19.80 6.91
N ALA A 150 -2.04 -20.63 6.62
CA ALA A 150 -0.69 -20.35 7.05
C ALA A 150 0.33 -20.56 5.91
N PHE A 151 1.40 -19.78 5.95
CA PHE A 151 2.59 -19.99 5.16
C PHE A 151 3.78 -20.15 6.08
N VAL A 152 4.49 -21.28 5.96
CA VAL A 152 5.66 -21.63 6.79
C VAL A 152 6.88 -21.69 5.90
N PHE A 153 7.94 -20.98 6.27
CA PHE A 153 9.20 -20.96 5.53
C PHE A 153 10.40 -20.82 6.45
N GLY A 154 11.56 -21.25 5.97
CA GLY A 154 12.83 -21.15 6.69
C GLY A 154 13.69 -20.01 6.19
N ILE A 155 14.35 -19.31 7.11
CA ILE A 155 15.39 -18.33 6.80
C ILE A 155 16.52 -18.45 7.80
N LYS A 156 17.75 -18.78 7.32
CA LYS A 156 18.90 -19.08 8.18
C LYS A 156 18.56 -20.16 9.22
N ASP A 157 18.60 -19.82 10.50
CA ASP A 157 18.33 -20.71 11.65
C ASP A 157 16.92 -20.51 12.24
N GLU A 158 16.03 -19.82 11.50
CA GLU A 158 14.67 -19.54 11.90
C GLU A 158 13.65 -20.22 11.00
N VAL A 159 12.56 -20.67 11.61
CA VAL A 159 11.32 -21.05 10.94
C VAL A 159 10.29 -19.96 11.23
N CYS A 160 9.80 -19.36 10.17
CA CYS A 160 8.78 -18.32 10.22
C CYS A 160 7.43 -18.91 9.78
N MET A 161 6.38 -18.57 10.51
CA MET A 161 5.00 -18.86 10.16
C MET A 161 4.22 -17.55 10.09
N ILE A 162 3.51 -17.36 9.01
CA ILE A 162 2.51 -16.30 8.86
C ILE A 162 1.16 -17.00 8.81
N TYR A 163 0.31 -16.75 9.79
CA TYR A 163 -1.06 -17.22 9.82
C TYR A 163 -2.02 -16.05 9.61
N VAL A 164 -3.04 -16.26 8.80
CA VAL A 164 -4.06 -15.28 8.49
C VAL A 164 -5.45 -15.89 8.54
N SER A 165 -6.44 -15.13 9.00
CA SER A 165 -7.84 -15.58 9.03
C SER A 165 -8.50 -15.63 7.66
N ASN A 166 -7.99 -14.87 6.69
CA ASN A 166 -8.48 -14.79 5.32
C ASN A 166 -7.30 -14.82 4.36
N HIS A 167 -7.41 -15.61 3.28
CA HIS A 167 -6.35 -15.78 2.28
C HIS A 167 -5.87 -14.45 1.68
N ASP A 168 -6.78 -13.53 1.39
CA ASP A 168 -6.46 -12.25 0.73
C ASP A 168 -5.55 -11.36 1.59
N VAL A 169 -5.50 -11.60 2.91
CA VAL A 169 -4.62 -10.86 3.84
C VAL A 169 -3.13 -11.12 3.57
N PHE A 170 -2.77 -12.25 2.94
CA PHE A 170 -1.38 -12.47 2.54
C PHE A 170 -0.84 -11.40 1.58
N ASP A 171 -1.70 -10.85 0.71
CA ASP A 171 -1.32 -9.83 -0.25
C ASP A 171 -1.01 -8.46 0.40
N ASP A 172 -1.52 -8.25 1.62
CA ASP A 172 -1.31 -7.03 2.39
C ASP A 172 -0.02 -7.07 3.24
N ILE A 173 0.57 -8.26 3.40
CA ILE A 173 1.79 -8.46 4.18
C ILE A 173 3.01 -8.38 3.27
N ASN A 174 4.05 -7.70 3.72
CA ASN A 174 5.34 -7.69 3.05
C ASN A 174 6.40 -8.34 3.95
N VAL A 175 7.29 -9.15 3.35
CA VAL A 175 8.36 -9.83 4.08
C VAL A 175 9.69 -9.38 3.50
N LYS A 176 10.48 -8.68 4.33
CA LYS A 176 11.82 -8.23 3.98
C LYS A 176 12.81 -9.21 4.54
N GLY A 177 13.65 -9.77 3.68
CA GLY A 177 14.74 -10.64 4.11
C GLY A 177 15.70 -9.92 5.05
N ALA A 178 16.48 -10.69 5.81
CA ALA A 178 17.46 -10.19 6.76
C ALA A 178 18.35 -9.11 6.15
N VAL A 179 18.45 -8.04 6.85
CA VAL A 179 19.47 -7.00 6.67
C VAL A 179 20.82 -7.53 7.11
#